data_a5eb928ca249ce62947301346fdf9f2e
#
_entry.id   a5eb928ca249ce62947301346fdf9f2e
#
_cell.length_a   1.000
_cell.length_b   1.000
_cell.length_c   1.000
_cell.angle_alpha   90.00
_cell.angle_beta   90.00
_cell.angle_gamma   90.00
#
_symmetry.space_group_name_H-M   'P 1'
#
loop_
_entity.id
_entity.type
_entity.pdbx_description
1 polymer ?
#
loop_
_entity_poly.entity_id
_entity_poly.type
_entity_poly.pdbx_seq_one_letter_code
_entity_poly.pdbx_strand_id
1 'polypeptide(L)'
;MKKVILLLLSACSIFACTHTPKWELVWEDNFDGAEPDTSVWSRIPRGKPDWQNTQSFDDRCYEMRNGLLILKGIVNDNTEADAAQYLTGGLWTKDKRAFHGGRIEVRARLHGAKGAWPAIWTLPYETDKYSWPMGGEVDIMERLNHDSIVYQTVHSHYTYTLGIENNPKHGNTIPINPEDFNVYGVDFWPDRLVFHVNGKRNFVYPRIETEQEGQFPFNIPQYLLIDMQLGGSWVGTVDPADLPVEMEVDWVRHYQWK
;
A
#
# COMPACT_ATOMS: atom_id res chain seq x y z
N MET A 1 28.27 -72.37 -8.37
CA MET A 1 28.85 -71.01 -8.15
C MET A 1 27.84 -69.93 -8.60
N LYS A 2 27.09 -69.33 -7.67
CA LYS A 2 26.10 -68.30 -7.98
C LYS A 2 26.79 -66.93 -7.86
N LYS A 3 26.81 -66.14 -8.97
CA LYS A 3 27.34 -64.81 -8.97
C LYS A 3 26.21 -63.81 -8.44
N VAL A 4 26.50 -63.21 -7.36
CA VAL A 4 25.66 -62.10 -6.82
C VAL A 4 26.11 -60.79 -7.48
N ILE A 5 25.25 -60.19 -8.25
CA ILE A 5 25.46 -58.79 -8.81
C ILE A 5 24.91 -57.79 -7.81
N LEU A 6 25.81 -57.02 -7.22
CA LEU A 6 25.48 -55.90 -6.33
C LEU A 6 25.22 -54.67 -7.19
N LEU A 7 23.95 -54.23 -7.28
CA LEU A 7 23.59 -52.96 -7.89
C LEU A 7 23.80 -51.83 -6.86
N LEU A 8 24.77 -50.97 -7.09
CA LEU A 8 24.94 -49.71 -6.35
C LEU A 8 23.98 -48.68 -6.93
N LEU A 9 22.91 -48.39 -6.20
CA LEU A 9 22.06 -47.24 -6.46
C LEU A 9 22.76 -45.97 -5.94
N SER A 10 23.30 -45.18 -6.85
CA SER A 10 23.78 -43.82 -6.55
C SER A 10 22.60 -42.90 -6.39
N ALA A 11 22.28 -42.51 -5.15
CA ALA A 11 21.31 -41.49 -4.86
C ALA A 11 21.91 -40.09 -5.15
N CYS A 12 21.62 -39.55 -6.33
CA CYS A 12 21.90 -38.15 -6.62
C CYS A 12 20.97 -37.25 -5.78
N SER A 13 21.48 -36.74 -4.66
CA SER A 13 20.82 -35.71 -3.89
C SER A 13 20.89 -34.40 -4.67
N ILE A 14 19.78 -34.04 -5.33
CA ILE A 14 19.62 -32.72 -5.93
C ILE A 14 19.43 -31.72 -4.76
N PHE A 15 20.51 -31.07 -4.34
CA PHE A 15 20.43 -29.90 -3.52
C PHE A 15 19.79 -28.79 -4.36
N ALA A 16 18.48 -28.59 -4.21
CA ALA A 16 17.82 -27.38 -4.66
C ALA A 16 18.37 -26.23 -3.81
N CYS A 17 19.30 -25.50 -4.40
CA CYS A 17 19.76 -24.24 -3.81
C CYS A 17 18.57 -23.27 -3.82
N THR A 18 17.84 -23.19 -2.72
CA THR A 18 16.80 -22.17 -2.54
C THR A 18 17.53 -20.84 -2.36
N HIS A 19 17.80 -20.15 -3.46
CA HIS A 19 18.25 -18.77 -3.41
C HIS A 19 17.11 -17.95 -2.78
N THR A 20 17.25 -17.65 -1.48
CA THR A 20 16.44 -16.59 -0.86
C THR A 20 16.84 -15.29 -1.56
N PRO A 21 15.92 -14.57 -2.20
CA PRO A 21 16.27 -13.34 -2.90
C PRO A 21 16.88 -12.36 -1.92
N LYS A 22 18.04 -11.82 -2.29
CA LYS A 22 18.70 -10.78 -1.50
C LYS A 22 18.12 -9.44 -1.93
N TRP A 23 17.41 -8.80 -1.01
CA TRP A 23 16.90 -7.46 -1.19
C TRP A 23 18.02 -6.42 -1.11
N GLU A 24 18.09 -5.52 -2.07
CA GLU A 24 18.98 -4.37 -2.09
C GLU A 24 18.14 -3.10 -2.02
N LEU A 25 18.41 -2.24 -1.05
CA LEU A 25 17.79 -0.91 -0.94
C LEU A 25 18.28 -0.05 -2.12
N VAL A 26 17.35 0.37 -2.98
CA VAL A 26 17.65 1.18 -4.16
C VAL A 26 17.15 2.61 -4.01
N TRP A 27 16.24 2.86 -3.08
CA TRP A 27 15.73 4.20 -2.76
C TRP A 27 15.06 4.21 -1.40
N GLU A 28 15.21 5.34 -0.69
CA GLU A 28 14.47 5.63 0.53
C GLU A 28 14.17 7.11 0.67
N ASP A 29 13.11 7.43 1.42
CA ASP A 29 12.84 8.74 1.98
C ASP A 29 12.56 8.58 3.48
N ASN A 30 13.37 9.24 4.30
CA ASN A 30 13.31 9.21 5.78
C ASN A 30 12.63 10.47 6.33
N PHE A 31 12.09 11.33 5.48
CA PHE A 31 11.41 12.58 5.84
C PHE A 31 12.22 13.49 6.80
N ASP A 32 13.55 13.52 6.61
CA ASP A 32 14.47 14.32 7.44
C ASP A 32 14.44 15.83 7.12
N GLY A 33 13.76 16.24 6.04
CA GLY A 33 13.63 17.61 5.58
C GLY A 33 12.65 18.44 6.43
N ALA A 34 12.66 19.76 6.22
CA ALA A 34 11.64 20.66 6.78
C ALA A 34 10.29 20.56 6.04
N GLU A 35 10.30 20.07 4.81
CA GLU A 35 9.15 19.86 3.92
C GLU A 35 9.36 18.55 3.15
N PRO A 36 8.29 17.89 2.67
CA PRO A 36 8.43 16.74 1.79
C PRO A 36 9.20 17.11 0.51
N ASP A 37 10.07 16.23 0.04
CA ASP A 37 10.82 16.46 -1.20
C ASP A 37 9.88 16.61 -2.39
N THR A 38 9.75 17.84 -2.88
CA THR A 38 8.85 18.17 -4.00
C THR A 38 9.31 17.61 -5.34
N SER A 39 10.53 17.08 -5.46
CA SER A 39 10.97 16.33 -6.65
C SER A 39 10.36 14.93 -6.70
N VAL A 40 9.90 14.39 -5.55
CA VAL A 40 9.31 13.06 -5.39
C VAL A 40 7.81 13.13 -5.09
N TRP A 41 7.41 14.05 -4.23
CA TRP A 41 6.05 14.11 -3.69
C TRP A 41 5.26 15.30 -4.23
N SER A 42 3.98 15.09 -4.41
CA SER A 42 2.97 16.15 -4.57
C SER A 42 1.84 15.92 -3.60
N ARG A 43 1.21 16.97 -3.14
CA ARG A 43 -0.05 16.87 -2.39
C ARG A 43 -1.16 16.37 -3.31
N ILE A 44 -2.01 15.51 -2.79
CA ILE A 44 -3.16 14.94 -3.51
C ILE A 44 -4.25 16.02 -3.64
N PRO A 45 -4.71 16.33 -4.86
CA PRO A 45 -5.82 17.26 -5.03
C PRO A 45 -7.14 16.64 -4.60
N ARG A 46 -8.10 17.46 -4.22
CA ARG A 46 -9.47 17.00 -3.96
C ARG A 46 -10.11 16.41 -5.21
N GLY A 47 -10.88 15.34 -5.02
CA GLY A 47 -11.64 14.66 -6.06
C GLY A 47 -13.02 14.24 -5.62
N LYS A 48 -13.72 13.48 -6.48
CA LYS A 48 -15.10 13.03 -6.20
C LYS A 48 -15.20 11.73 -5.40
N PRO A 49 -14.29 10.75 -5.58
CA PRO A 49 -14.34 9.50 -4.81
C PRO A 49 -14.25 9.75 -3.30
N ASP A 50 -14.79 8.84 -2.48
CA ASP A 50 -14.77 8.93 -1.02
C ASP A 50 -13.36 9.16 -0.49
N TRP A 51 -12.36 8.41 -0.97
CA TRP A 51 -10.97 8.51 -0.56
C TRP A 51 -10.34 9.89 -0.84
N GLN A 52 -10.90 10.67 -1.77
CA GLN A 52 -10.31 11.91 -2.26
C GLN A 52 -11.12 13.15 -1.90
N ASN A 53 -12.36 12.99 -1.41
CA ASN A 53 -13.29 14.10 -1.27
C ASN A 53 -12.95 15.07 -0.12
N THR A 54 -12.12 14.66 0.82
CA THR A 54 -11.62 15.50 1.92
C THR A 54 -10.16 15.96 1.72
N GLN A 55 -9.46 15.49 0.67
CA GLN A 55 -8.08 15.88 0.39
C GLN A 55 -7.96 17.41 0.22
N SER A 56 -6.92 18.00 0.79
CA SER A 56 -6.74 19.43 0.83
C SER A 56 -5.27 19.84 0.68
N PHE A 57 -5.05 21.03 0.15
CA PHE A 57 -3.73 21.69 0.14
C PHE A 57 -3.49 22.56 1.37
N ASP A 58 -4.39 22.53 2.35
CA ASP A 58 -4.24 23.28 3.60
C ASP A 58 -3.03 22.79 4.39
N ASP A 59 -2.09 23.69 4.71
CA ASP A 59 -0.85 23.37 5.41
C ASP A 59 -1.07 22.73 6.77
N ARG A 60 -2.22 22.97 7.42
CA ARG A 60 -2.58 22.35 8.70
C ARG A 60 -2.72 20.82 8.62
N CYS A 61 -2.93 20.28 7.41
CA CYS A 61 -3.02 18.83 7.17
C CYS A 61 -1.66 18.15 7.02
N TYR A 62 -0.56 18.92 7.03
CA TYR A 62 0.81 18.43 6.79
C TYR A 62 1.76 18.99 7.84
N GLU A 63 2.62 18.14 8.39
CA GLU A 63 3.65 18.58 9.32
C GLU A 63 4.89 17.67 9.18
N MET A 64 6.08 18.28 9.22
CA MET A 64 7.34 17.58 9.39
C MET A 64 7.77 17.72 10.84
N ARG A 65 7.77 16.64 11.60
CA ARG A 65 8.01 16.67 13.05
C ARG A 65 8.95 15.54 13.47
N ASN A 66 10.15 15.88 13.95
CA ASN A 66 11.13 14.93 14.47
C ASN A 66 11.52 13.81 13.47
N GLY A 67 11.71 14.14 12.19
CA GLY A 67 12.01 13.17 11.14
C GLY A 67 10.80 12.29 10.76
N LEU A 68 9.59 12.79 10.96
CA LEU A 68 8.35 12.14 10.58
C LEU A 68 7.54 13.03 9.65
N LEU A 69 6.94 12.47 8.64
CA LEU A 69 5.83 13.08 7.92
C LEU A 69 4.53 12.79 8.68
N ILE A 70 3.79 13.85 9.04
CA ILE A 70 2.50 13.75 9.70
C ILE A 70 1.41 14.20 8.72
N LEU A 71 0.52 13.29 8.37
CA LEU A 71 -0.68 13.58 7.60
C LEU A 71 -1.87 13.61 8.54
N LYS A 72 -2.64 14.71 8.51
CA LYS A 72 -3.72 14.95 9.47
C LYS A 72 -5.09 14.92 8.81
N GLY A 73 -6.07 14.48 9.58
CA GLY A 73 -7.48 14.71 9.34
C GLY A 73 -8.02 15.70 10.37
N ILE A 74 -8.62 16.80 9.93
CA ILE A 74 -9.06 17.90 10.78
C ILE A 74 -10.49 18.34 10.46
N VAL A 75 -11.14 18.95 11.43
CA VAL A 75 -12.37 19.73 11.18
C VAL A 75 -12.00 21.00 10.41
N ASN A 76 -12.74 21.31 9.37
CA ASN A 76 -12.58 22.58 8.67
C ASN A 76 -13.33 23.69 9.41
N ASP A 77 -12.59 24.64 9.94
CA ASP A 77 -13.12 25.82 10.66
C ASP A 77 -13.35 27.04 9.76
N ASN A 78 -13.09 26.91 8.44
CA ASN A 78 -13.27 27.95 7.44
C ASN A 78 -14.04 27.44 6.21
N THR A 79 -15.29 27.07 6.42
CA THR A 79 -16.17 26.54 5.36
C THR A 79 -16.61 27.58 4.33
N GLU A 80 -16.35 28.87 4.56
CA GLU A 80 -16.55 29.94 3.57
C GLU A 80 -15.47 29.89 2.47
N ALA A 81 -14.23 29.57 2.85
CA ALA A 81 -13.11 29.43 1.90
C ALA A 81 -13.09 28.04 1.22
N ASP A 82 -13.48 27.00 1.93
CA ASP A 82 -13.54 25.62 1.45
C ASP A 82 -14.79 24.94 2.00
N ALA A 83 -15.74 24.59 1.15
CA ALA A 83 -17.05 24.06 1.54
C ALA A 83 -16.99 22.64 2.16
N ALA A 84 -15.85 21.97 2.15
CA ALA A 84 -15.71 20.64 2.78
C ALA A 84 -15.76 20.77 4.30
N GLN A 85 -16.49 19.87 4.95
CA GLN A 85 -16.60 19.84 6.43
C GLN A 85 -15.30 19.38 7.10
N TYR A 86 -14.54 18.51 6.43
CA TYR A 86 -13.28 17.97 6.91
C TYR A 86 -12.19 18.14 5.86
N LEU A 87 -10.94 18.29 6.32
CA LEU A 87 -9.77 18.40 5.47
C LEU A 87 -8.76 17.31 5.85
N THR A 88 -8.12 16.72 4.86
CA THR A 88 -7.10 15.66 5.06
C THR A 88 -5.86 15.91 4.23
N GLY A 89 -4.71 15.46 4.75
CA GLY A 89 -3.43 15.48 4.05
C GLY A 89 -3.18 14.16 3.33
N GLY A 90 -2.61 14.26 2.14
CA GLY A 90 -2.14 13.12 1.37
C GLY A 90 -1.04 13.51 0.38
N LEU A 91 -0.10 12.60 0.18
CA LEU A 91 1.01 12.74 -0.76
C LEU A 91 1.02 11.58 -1.76
N TRP A 92 1.39 11.87 -2.98
CA TRP A 92 1.62 10.87 -4.02
C TRP A 92 2.89 11.12 -4.82
N THR A 93 3.42 10.08 -5.42
CA THR A 93 4.58 10.17 -6.32
C THR A 93 4.20 10.25 -7.80
N LYS A 94 2.92 10.50 -8.09
CA LYS A 94 2.37 10.61 -9.44
C LYS A 94 3.16 11.64 -10.27
N ASP A 95 3.49 11.29 -11.52
CA ASP A 95 4.24 12.10 -12.50
C ASP A 95 5.66 12.48 -12.06
N LYS A 96 6.15 11.92 -10.94
CA LYS A 96 7.48 12.23 -10.40
C LYS A 96 8.32 10.99 -10.18
N ARG A 97 7.81 9.96 -9.50
CA ARG A 97 8.54 8.73 -9.24
C ARG A 97 7.69 7.49 -9.46
N ALA A 98 8.19 6.59 -10.28
CA ALA A 98 7.63 5.26 -10.49
C ALA A 98 8.39 4.19 -9.70
N PHE A 99 7.65 3.20 -9.21
CA PHE A 99 8.16 1.96 -8.62
C PHE A 99 7.84 0.81 -9.57
N HIS A 100 8.83 0.02 -9.95
CA HIS A 100 8.61 -1.10 -10.84
C HIS A 100 9.27 -2.37 -10.30
N GLY A 101 8.44 -3.35 -9.93
CA GLY A 101 8.92 -4.57 -9.29
C GLY A 101 9.61 -4.31 -7.95
N GLY A 102 10.13 -5.38 -7.34
CA GLY A 102 10.84 -5.26 -6.07
C GLY A 102 9.90 -5.20 -4.87
N ARG A 103 10.37 -4.64 -3.78
CA ARG A 103 9.64 -4.51 -2.53
C ARG A 103 9.42 -3.04 -2.19
N ILE A 104 8.21 -2.66 -1.86
CA ILE A 104 7.89 -1.36 -1.25
C ILE A 104 7.55 -1.63 0.21
N GLU A 105 8.20 -0.89 1.12
CA GLU A 105 7.90 -0.88 2.55
C GLU A 105 7.69 0.55 3.03
N VAL A 106 6.70 0.73 3.91
CA VAL A 106 6.43 1.99 4.59
C VAL A 106 6.32 1.71 6.09
N ARG A 107 7.08 2.46 6.90
CA ARG A 107 6.97 2.41 8.35
C ARG A 107 6.11 3.55 8.83
N ALA A 108 4.97 3.21 9.43
CA ALA A 108 4.00 4.21 9.88
C ALA A 108 3.32 3.80 11.20
N ARG A 109 2.88 4.81 11.95
CA ARG A 109 1.97 4.68 13.09
C ARG A 109 0.65 5.36 12.73
N LEU A 110 -0.45 4.65 13.00
CA LEU A 110 -1.78 5.05 12.57
C LEU A 110 -2.63 5.33 13.79
N HIS A 111 -2.99 6.59 14.03
CA HIS A 111 -3.94 6.92 15.09
C HIS A 111 -5.37 6.63 14.62
N GLY A 112 -6.21 6.20 15.54
CA GLY A 112 -7.61 5.89 15.27
C GLY A 112 -8.52 7.06 15.58
N ALA A 113 -9.54 7.25 14.75
CA ALA A 113 -10.68 8.13 15.00
C ALA A 113 -11.89 7.56 14.28
N LYS A 114 -13.09 7.80 14.77
CA LYS A 114 -14.31 7.37 14.07
C LYS A 114 -14.42 8.09 12.72
N GLY A 115 -14.50 7.32 11.66
CA GLY A 115 -14.51 7.80 10.29
C GLY A 115 -13.12 8.03 9.69
N ALA A 116 -12.02 7.73 10.41
CA ALA A 116 -10.66 7.81 9.86
C ALA A 116 -10.33 6.56 9.02
N TRP A 117 -9.67 6.83 7.89
CA TRP A 117 -9.27 5.81 6.92
C TRP A 117 -7.90 6.13 6.30
N PRO A 118 -6.79 6.01 7.08
CA PRO A 118 -5.46 6.14 6.53
C PRO A 118 -5.14 4.99 5.58
N ALA A 119 -4.45 5.31 4.47
CA ALA A 119 -4.10 4.37 3.43
C ALA A 119 -2.65 4.54 2.91
N ILE A 120 -2.04 3.42 2.51
CA ILE A 120 -0.79 3.31 1.76
C ILE A 120 -1.06 2.37 0.61
N TRP A 121 -1.00 2.87 -0.63
CA TRP A 121 -1.47 2.13 -1.79
C TRP A 121 -0.79 2.56 -3.08
N THR A 122 -1.00 1.84 -4.16
CA THR A 122 -0.39 2.15 -5.46
C THR A 122 -1.38 2.06 -6.59
N LEU A 123 -1.14 2.90 -7.61
CA LEU A 123 -1.86 2.91 -8.89
C LEU A 123 -0.87 2.91 -10.06
N PRO A 124 -1.30 2.54 -11.29
CA PRO A 124 -0.46 2.57 -12.48
C PRO A 124 0.14 3.94 -12.74
N TYR A 125 1.47 4.01 -12.95
CA TYR A 125 2.16 5.26 -13.21
C TYR A 125 1.72 5.95 -14.52
N GLU A 126 1.51 5.17 -15.57
CA GLU A 126 1.04 5.64 -16.88
C GLU A 126 -0.52 5.69 -16.88
N THR A 127 -1.10 6.66 -16.17
CA THR A 127 -2.57 6.76 -15.98
C THR A 127 -3.37 6.94 -17.25
N ASP A 128 -2.78 7.51 -18.30
CA ASP A 128 -3.42 7.68 -19.60
C ASP A 128 -3.56 6.35 -20.37
N LYS A 129 -2.67 5.39 -20.07
CA LYS A 129 -2.65 4.08 -20.71
C LYS A 129 -3.42 3.02 -19.92
N TYR A 130 -3.39 3.13 -18.61
CA TYR A 130 -3.98 2.14 -17.71
C TYR A 130 -5.04 2.78 -16.81
N SER A 131 -6.29 2.76 -17.28
CA SER A 131 -7.43 3.26 -16.48
C SER A 131 -7.77 2.29 -15.34
N TRP A 132 -8.29 2.82 -14.25
CA TRP A 132 -8.86 2.02 -13.17
C TRP A 132 -10.22 1.41 -13.59
N PRO A 133 -10.51 0.14 -13.24
CA PRO A 133 -9.68 -0.82 -12.51
C PRO A 133 -8.82 -1.71 -13.41
N MET A 134 -8.75 -1.48 -14.73
CA MET A 134 -7.98 -2.29 -15.68
C MET A 134 -6.48 -2.30 -15.39
N GLY A 135 -5.93 -1.18 -14.94
CA GLY A 135 -4.51 -1.05 -14.59
C GLY A 135 -4.17 -1.62 -13.22
N GLY A 136 -5.17 -1.98 -12.44
CA GLY A 136 -5.00 -2.50 -11.09
C GLY A 136 -4.77 -1.43 -10.03
N GLU A 137 -4.93 -1.84 -8.77
CA GLU A 137 -4.67 -1.08 -7.54
C GLU A 137 -4.14 -2.06 -6.50
N VAL A 138 -3.15 -1.64 -5.71
CA VAL A 138 -2.55 -2.48 -4.66
C VAL A 138 -2.57 -1.72 -3.34
N ASP A 139 -3.45 -2.15 -2.44
CA ASP A 139 -3.59 -1.56 -1.11
C ASP A 139 -2.61 -2.24 -0.16
N ILE A 140 -1.46 -1.60 0.04
CA ILE A 140 -0.39 -2.10 0.91
C ILE A 140 -0.87 -2.07 2.36
N MET A 141 -1.69 -1.08 2.71
CA MET A 141 -2.29 -0.94 4.03
C MET A 141 -3.47 0.02 3.98
N GLU A 142 -4.59 -0.41 4.55
CA GLU A 142 -5.70 0.44 4.92
C GLU A 142 -6.12 0.13 6.35
N ARG A 143 -6.50 1.14 7.13
CA ARG A 143 -7.04 0.97 8.47
C ARG A 143 -8.34 1.75 8.60
N LEU A 144 -9.34 1.17 9.28
CA LEU A 144 -10.62 1.82 9.48
C LEU A 144 -10.84 2.14 10.96
N ASN A 145 -11.28 3.38 11.22
CA ASN A 145 -11.70 3.79 12.56
C ASN A 145 -10.63 3.49 13.64
N HIS A 146 -10.99 2.70 14.64
CA HIS A 146 -10.14 2.27 15.75
C HIS A 146 -9.68 0.80 15.61
N ASP A 147 -9.76 0.21 14.42
CA ASP A 147 -9.42 -1.20 14.21
C ASP A 147 -8.00 -1.51 14.67
N SER A 148 -7.83 -2.67 15.31
CA SER A 148 -6.51 -3.24 15.65
C SER A 148 -5.97 -4.18 14.55
N ILE A 149 -6.55 -4.12 13.37
CA ILE A 149 -6.16 -4.82 12.15
C ILE A 149 -5.95 -3.82 11.03
N VAL A 150 -5.22 -4.25 9.99
CA VAL A 150 -5.19 -3.56 8.70
C VAL A 150 -5.67 -4.49 7.61
N TYR A 151 -6.17 -3.88 6.54
CA TYR A 151 -6.63 -4.52 5.33
C TYR A 151 -5.53 -4.39 4.28
N GLN A 152 -5.26 -5.46 3.56
CA GLN A 152 -4.38 -5.50 2.39
C GLN A 152 -5.15 -6.13 1.25
N THR A 153 -5.27 -5.44 0.13
CA THR A 153 -6.21 -5.80 -0.94
C THR A 153 -5.58 -5.58 -2.31
N VAL A 154 -6.12 -6.22 -3.33
CA VAL A 154 -5.88 -5.89 -4.74
C VAL A 154 -7.19 -5.65 -5.44
N HIS A 155 -7.26 -4.55 -6.19
CA HIS A 155 -8.36 -4.29 -7.10
C HIS A 155 -7.87 -4.33 -8.55
N SER A 156 -8.67 -4.96 -9.41
CA SER A 156 -8.42 -5.06 -10.84
C SER A 156 -9.76 -5.25 -11.56
N HIS A 157 -9.76 -5.28 -12.87
CA HIS A 157 -10.98 -5.63 -13.62
C HIS A 157 -11.53 -6.98 -13.17
N TYR A 158 -10.65 -7.96 -12.96
CA TYR A 158 -11.01 -9.31 -12.53
C TYR A 158 -11.68 -9.34 -11.16
N THR A 159 -11.09 -8.67 -10.15
CA THR A 159 -11.61 -8.71 -8.78
C THR A 159 -12.79 -7.74 -8.59
N TYR A 160 -12.71 -6.53 -9.14
CA TYR A 160 -13.68 -5.48 -8.91
C TYR A 160 -14.87 -5.53 -9.91
N THR A 161 -14.58 -5.59 -11.22
CA THR A 161 -15.64 -5.53 -12.23
C THR A 161 -16.32 -6.88 -12.44
N LEU A 162 -15.53 -7.97 -12.49
CA LEU A 162 -16.07 -9.33 -12.65
C LEU A 162 -16.50 -9.96 -11.32
N GLY A 163 -16.12 -9.35 -10.16
CA GLY A 163 -16.48 -9.83 -8.82
C GLY A 163 -15.83 -11.17 -8.45
N ILE A 164 -14.68 -11.53 -9.07
CA ILE A 164 -13.99 -12.79 -8.78
C ILE A 164 -12.96 -12.56 -7.66
N GLU A 165 -13.43 -12.59 -6.42
CA GLU A 165 -12.65 -12.18 -5.24
C GLU A 165 -11.91 -13.30 -4.53
N ASN A 166 -12.28 -14.57 -4.78
CA ASN A 166 -11.81 -15.72 -4.01
C ASN A 166 -11.05 -16.77 -4.83
N ASN A 167 -10.76 -16.48 -6.09
CA ASN A 167 -9.99 -17.37 -6.98
C ASN A 167 -9.05 -16.59 -7.91
N PRO A 168 -7.86 -16.17 -7.41
CA PRO A 168 -7.34 -16.27 -6.04
C PRO A 168 -8.02 -15.28 -5.09
N LYS A 169 -7.85 -15.49 -3.78
CA LYS A 169 -8.31 -14.53 -2.75
C LYS A 169 -7.62 -13.18 -2.95
N HIS A 170 -8.39 -12.10 -3.11
CA HIS A 170 -7.88 -10.78 -3.48
C HIS A 170 -7.43 -9.90 -2.32
N GLY A 171 -7.72 -10.27 -1.06
CA GLY A 171 -7.32 -9.49 0.11
C GLY A 171 -7.34 -10.31 1.39
N ASN A 172 -6.67 -9.79 2.41
CA ASN A 172 -6.67 -10.37 3.75
C ASN A 172 -6.42 -9.28 4.81
N THR A 173 -6.80 -9.58 6.05
CA THR A 173 -6.51 -8.73 7.20
C THR A 173 -5.39 -9.33 8.06
N ILE A 174 -4.69 -8.47 8.81
CA ILE A 174 -3.66 -8.88 9.75
C ILE A 174 -3.67 -7.94 10.97
N PRO A 175 -3.51 -8.47 12.22
CA PRO A 175 -3.40 -7.65 13.41
C PRO A 175 -2.15 -6.76 13.40
N ILE A 176 -2.28 -5.56 13.96
CA ILE A 176 -1.21 -4.61 14.22
C ILE A 176 -1.22 -4.17 15.68
N ASN A 177 -0.14 -3.54 16.13
CA ASN A 177 -0.18 -2.70 17.33
C ASN A 177 -0.43 -1.24 16.89
N PRO A 178 -1.62 -0.68 17.08
CA PRO A 178 -1.93 0.68 16.61
C PRO A 178 -1.19 1.78 17.41
N GLU A 179 -0.69 1.46 18.59
CA GLU A 179 0.07 2.39 19.45
C GLU A 179 1.55 2.51 19.03
N ASP A 180 2.01 1.69 18.08
CA ASP A 180 3.41 1.60 17.69
C ASP A 180 3.58 1.73 16.17
N PHE A 181 4.81 2.00 15.75
CA PHE A 181 5.16 1.95 14.34
C PHE A 181 5.15 0.51 13.84
N ASN A 182 4.46 0.30 12.73
CA ASN A 182 4.47 -0.97 12.00
C ASN A 182 5.08 -0.76 10.61
N VAL A 183 5.67 -1.82 10.05
CA VAL A 183 6.20 -1.82 8.69
C VAL A 183 5.21 -2.56 7.79
N TYR A 184 4.60 -1.85 6.87
CA TYR A 184 3.66 -2.38 5.88
C TYR A 184 4.38 -2.55 4.55
N GLY A 185 4.19 -3.69 3.88
CA GLY A 185 4.92 -3.93 2.66
C GLY A 185 4.26 -4.88 1.68
N VAL A 186 4.71 -4.76 0.43
CA VAL A 186 4.36 -5.64 -0.68
C VAL A 186 5.57 -5.91 -1.56
N ASP A 187 5.72 -7.18 -1.97
CA ASP A 187 6.69 -7.61 -2.96
C ASP A 187 5.99 -7.77 -4.31
N PHE A 188 6.44 -7.04 -5.31
CA PHE A 188 5.99 -7.15 -6.69
C PHE A 188 6.88 -8.12 -7.45
N TRP A 189 6.42 -9.36 -7.63
CA TRP A 189 7.06 -10.37 -8.47
C TRP A 189 6.37 -10.43 -9.83
N PRO A 190 7.02 -10.92 -10.88
CA PRO A 190 6.40 -11.08 -12.20
C PRO A 190 5.14 -11.97 -12.22
N ASP A 191 5.04 -12.88 -11.24
CA ASP A 191 4.01 -13.92 -11.15
C ASP A 191 3.14 -13.83 -9.90
N ARG A 192 3.39 -12.88 -8.99
CA ARG A 192 2.63 -12.73 -7.75
C ARG A 192 2.91 -11.42 -7.03
N LEU A 193 1.98 -11.02 -6.18
CA LEU A 193 2.20 -10.05 -5.11
C LEU A 193 2.29 -10.80 -3.77
N VAL A 194 3.22 -10.39 -2.88
CA VAL A 194 3.34 -10.94 -1.53
C VAL A 194 3.20 -9.82 -0.52
N PHE A 195 2.15 -9.85 0.26
CA PHE A 195 1.85 -8.83 1.27
C PHE A 195 2.37 -9.24 2.64
N HIS A 196 2.91 -8.26 3.38
CA HIS A 196 3.45 -8.50 4.71
C HIS A 196 3.28 -7.29 5.63
N VAL A 197 3.27 -7.56 6.93
CA VAL A 197 3.33 -6.55 8.01
C VAL A 197 4.37 -7.00 9.02
N ASN A 198 5.29 -6.09 9.39
CA ASN A 198 6.41 -6.37 10.31
C ASN A 198 7.22 -7.61 9.90
N GLY A 199 7.47 -7.79 8.59
CA GLY A 199 8.17 -8.95 8.04
C GLY A 199 7.37 -10.26 8.04
N LYS A 200 6.16 -10.28 8.62
CA LYS A 200 5.28 -11.45 8.59
C LYS A 200 4.40 -11.43 7.35
N ARG A 201 4.50 -12.47 6.52
CA ARG A 201 3.64 -12.62 5.34
C ARG A 201 2.17 -12.75 5.76
N ASN A 202 1.31 -11.92 5.17
CA ASN A 202 -0.14 -11.94 5.36
C ASN A 202 -0.83 -12.82 4.32
N PHE A 203 -0.62 -12.53 3.02
CA PHE A 203 -1.15 -13.35 1.94
C PHE A 203 -0.33 -13.19 0.65
N VAL A 204 -0.68 -13.99 -0.34
CA VAL A 204 -0.11 -13.95 -1.69
C VAL A 204 -1.25 -13.85 -2.69
N TYR A 205 -1.14 -12.90 -3.63
CA TYR A 205 -2.00 -12.84 -4.80
C TYR A 205 -1.21 -13.34 -6.02
N PRO A 206 -1.42 -14.58 -6.47
CA PRO A 206 -0.70 -15.14 -7.60
C PRO A 206 -1.31 -14.71 -8.93
N ARG A 207 -0.48 -14.61 -9.96
CA ARG A 207 -0.94 -14.68 -11.34
C ARG A 207 -1.43 -16.10 -11.61
N ILE A 208 -2.62 -16.25 -12.14
CA ILE A 208 -3.18 -17.55 -12.52
C ILE A 208 -3.44 -17.59 -14.03
N GLU A 209 -3.49 -18.78 -14.59
CA GLU A 209 -3.97 -18.97 -15.95
C GLU A 209 -5.49 -18.91 -15.96
N THR A 210 -6.03 -17.98 -16.73
CA THR A 210 -7.47 -17.78 -16.90
C THR A 210 -7.74 -17.05 -18.20
N GLU A 211 -8.90 -17.28 -18.79
CA GLU A 211 -9.39 -16.53 -19.95
C GLU A 211 -10.05 -15.18 -19.53
N GLN A 212 -10.20 -14.97 -18.23
CA GLN A 212 -10.78 -13.73 -17.70
C GLN A 212 -9.75 -12.59 -17.71
N GLU A 213 -10.17 -11.45 -18.24
CA GLU A 213 -9.31 -10.28 -18.41
C GLU A 213 -8.98 -9.60 -17.08
N GLY A 214 -7.76 -8.99 -17.02
CA GLY A 214 -7.38 -8.12 -15.92
C GLY A 214 -7.08 -8.84 -14.60
N GLN A 215 -6.75 -10.15 -14.63
CA GLN A 215 -6.45 -10.89 -13.42
C GLN A 215 -5.15 -10.43 -12.75
N PHE A 216 -4.10 -10.12 -13.50
CA PHE A 216 -2.80 -9.72 -12.93
C PHE A 216 -2.17 -8.54 -13.71
N PRO A 217 -2.68 -7.30 -13.57
CA PRO A 217 -2.16 -6.13 -14.28
C PRO A 217 -0.96 -5.46 -13.59
N PHE A 218 -0.31 -6.10 -12.60
CA PHE A 218 0.64 -5.48 -11.67
C PHE A 218 2.10 -5.49 -12.15
N ASN A 219 2.40 -5.99 -13.36
CA ASN A 219 3.75 -5.98 -13.97
C ASN A 219 4.03 -4.67 -14.74
N ILE A 220 3.59 -3.56 -14.21
CA ILE A 220 3.76 -2.22 -14.78
C ILE A 220 4.28 -1.28 -13.69
N PRO A 221 4.95 -0.17 -14.05
CA PRO A 221 5.33 0.84 -13.08
C PRO A 221 4.11 1.38 -12.32
N GLN A 222 4.29 1.56 -11.01
CA GLN A 222 3.26 2.07 -10.09
C GLN A 222 3.71 3.41 -9.51
N TYR A 223 2.78 4.30 -9.17
CA TYR A 223 3.04 5.40 -8.25
C TYR A 223 2.45 5.10 -6.87
N LEU A 224 3.09 5.63 -5.83
CA LEU A 224 2.69 5.42 -4.44
C LEU A 224 1.84 6.58 -3.96
N LEU A 225 0.80 6.25 -3.18
CA LEU A 225 -0.05 7.19 -2.45
C LEU A 225 0.05 6.86 -0.95
N ILE A 226 0.11 7.90 -0.14
CA ILE A 226 0.08 7.83 1.32
C ILE A 226 -0.84 8.94 1.77
N ASP A 227 -1.97 8.62 2.36
CA ASP A 227 -2.97 9.63 2.68
C ASP A 227 -3.82 9.29 3.90
N MET A 228 -4.25 10.33 4.58
CA MET A 228 -5.35 10.29 5.54
C MET A 228 -6.64 10.57 4.76
N GLN A 229 -7.67 9.80 5.05
CA GLN A 229 -9.00 9.97 4.48
C GLN A 229 -10.03 10.05 5.62
N LEU A 230 -11.12 10.77 5.43
CA LEU A 230 -12.17 10.93 6.43
C LEU A 230 -13.56 10.72 5.83
N GLY A 231 -14.31 9.82 6.43
CA GLY A 231 -15.68 9.49 6.00
C GLY A 231 -15.73 8.71 4.71
N GLY A 232 -16.90 8.25 4.35
CA GLY A 232 -17.16 7.50 3.13
C GLY A 232 -18.04 6.29 3.37
N SER A 233 -18.41 5.64 2.27
CA SER A 233 -19.34 4.50 2.28
C SER A 233 -18.82 3.29 3.04
N TRP A 234 -17.50 3.09 3.04
CA TRP A 234 -16.85 1.96 3.70
C TRP A 234 -16.55 2.20 5.18
N VAL A 235 -15.96 3.35 5.51
CA VAL A 235 -15.52 3.67 6.89
C VAL A 235 -16.66 4.26 7.74
N GLY A 236 -17.69 4.81 7.10
CA GLY A 236 -18.83 5.44 7.76
C GLY A 236 -18.64 6.92 8.05
N THR A 237 -19.42 7.44 8.99
CA THR A 237 -19.46 8.87 9.34
C THR A 237 -18.33 9.25 10.28
N VAL A 238 -17.80 10.46 10.11
CA VAL A 238 -16.79 11.05 10.99
C VAL A 238 -17.43 11.52 12.29
N ASP A 239 -16.74 11.29 13.42
CA ASP A 239 -17.03 11.98 14.68
C ASP A 239 -16.03 13.14 14.84
N PRO A 240 -16.48 14.40 14.79
CA PRO A 240 -15.57 15.53 14.92
C PRO A 240 -14.90 15.65 16.30
N ALA A 241 -15.43 14.97 17.32
CA ALA A 241 -14.83 14.94 18.66
C ALA A 241 -13.54 14.13 18.72
N ASP A 242 -13.34 13.21 17.77
CA ASP A 242 -12.11 12.39 17.65
C ASP A 242 -10.99 13.09 16.84
N LEU A 243 -11.26 14.29 16.31
CA LEU A 243 -10.29 15.03 15.50
C LEU A 243 -9.53 16.10 16.31
N PRO A 244 -8.26 16.41 15.99
CA PRO A 244 -7.52 15.90 14.82
C PRO A 244 -7.06 14.46 14.97
N VAL A 245 -6.99 13.73 13.84
CA VAL A 245 -6.38 12.40 13.74
C VAL A 245 -5.11 12.47 12.90
N GLU A 246 -4.09 11.69 13.25
CA GLU A 246 -2.78 11.71 12.60
C GLU A 246 -2.39 10.34 12.04
N MET A 247 -1.72 10.36 10.89
CA MET A 247 -0.92 9.27 10.35
C MET A 247 0.53 9.73 10.33
N GLU A 248 1.39 9.05 11.09
CA GLU A 248 2.80 9.36 11.20
C GLU A 248 3.61 8.41 10.32
N VAL A 249 4.36 8.92 9.36
CA VAL A 249 5.20 8.13 8.47
C VAL A 249 6.65 8.40 8.77
N ASP A 250 7.41 7.35 9.12
CA ASP A 250 8.82 7.42 9.49
C ASP A 250 9.72 7.32 8.25
N TRP A 251 9.43 6.36 7.38
CA TRP A 251 10.17 6.22 6.13
C TRP A 251 9.38 5.43 5.08
N VAL A 252 9.79 5.62 3.83
CA VAL A 252 9.40 4.82 2.66
C VAL A 252 10.66 4.23 2.05
N ARG A 253 10.65 2.92 1.72
CA ARG A 253 11.78 2.20 1.14
C ARG A 253 11.38 1.38 -0.06
N HIS A 254 12.24 1.40 -1.08
CA HIS A 254 12.11 0.57 -2.25
C HIS A 254 13.36 -0.30 -2.40
N TYR A 255 13.15 -1.60 -2.52
CA TYR A 255 14.20 -2.60 -2.69
C TYR A 255 14.02 -3.32 -4.02
N GLN A 256 15.13 -3.73 -4.61
CA GLN A 256 15.15 -4.64 -5.75
C GLN A 256 15.75 -5.99 -5.31
N TRP A 257 15.33 -7.07 -5.95
CA TRP A 257 15.96 -8.37 -5.74
C TRP A 257 17.19 -8.51 -6.62
N LYS A 258 18.19 -9.24 -6.12
CA LYS A 258 19.37 -9.69 -6.83
C LYS A 258 19.33 -11.19 -7.09
#